data_c682e29818afaf4a024555d62bcbd258
#
_entry.id   c682e29818afaf4a024555d62bcbd258
#
_cell.length_a   1.000
_cell.length_b   1.000
_cell.length_c   1.000
_cell.angle_alpha   90.00
_cell.angle_beta   90.00
_cell.angle_gamma   90.00
#
_symmetry.space_group_name_H-M   'P 1'
#
loop_
_entity.id
_entity.type
_entity.pdbx_description
1 polymer ?
#
loop_
_entity_poly.entity_id
_entity_poly.type
_entity_poly.pdbx_seq_one_letter_code
_entity_poly.pdbx_strand_id
1 'polypeptide(L)'
;MFKIAVCDDEQDIRQLLEEYLDRYAKENALEFRVLSYESANIFLRDYPKELDLIFMDIKMNGIDGMNAAKMIRESDRQVCIIFITTMYQYAIEGYSVRAFGFIRKPVSYGEFSHELSCALTMISGNREKEKFVTLKNAGTLIRLPVSDISFCEVRNHTIRINAAKEIKEYRGTLTELEKILSPYGIFRCHSSFLVNIDYIKEIGNLEITLTTGEKIPVSQKRKKAFLDEISAFIGERI
;
A
#
# COMPACT_ATOMS: atom_id res chain seq x y z
N MET A 1 10.26 3.21 14.46
CA MET A 1 11.05 3.90 13.42
C MET A 1 10.23 4.01 12.15
N PHE A 2 10.13 5.22 11.56
CA PHE A 2 9.49 5.48 10.27
C PHE A 2 10.57 5.77 9.21
N LYS A 3 10.35 5.31 7.98
CA LYS A 3 11.25 5.52 6.85
C LYS A 3 10.66 6.56 5.93
N ILE A 4 11.29 7.71 5.83
CA ILE A 4 10.77 8.90 5.16
C ILE A 4 11.72 9.30 4.04
N ALA A 5 11.19 9.55 2.84
CA ALA A 5 11.96 10.15 1.74
C ALA A 5 11.62 11.63 1.59
N VAL A 6 12.64 12.42 1.28
CA VAL A 6 12.52 13.81 0.86
C VAL A 6 13.08 13.91 -0.54
N CYS A 7 12.28 14.37 -1.50
CA CYS A 7 12.65 14.50 -2.90
C CYS A 7 12.35 15.91 -3.41
N ASP A 8 13.39 16.70 -3.62
CA ASP A 8 13.32 18.09 -4.04
C ASP A 8 14.65 18.46 -4.72
N ASP A 9 14.66 19.23 -5.78
CA ASP A 9 15.91 19.63 -6.47
C ASP A 9 16.61 20.81 -5.77
N GLU A 10 15.91 21.55 -4.90
CA GLU A 10 16.47 22.62 -4.09
C GLU A 10 17.13 22.05 -2.81
N GLN A 11 18.44 22.15 -2.70
CA GLN A 11 19.20 21.66 -1.53
C GLN A 11 18.73 22.30 -0.21
N ASP A 12 18.48 23.60 -0.22
CA ASP A 12 18.06 24.34 0.97
C ASP A 12 16.73 23.83 1.52
N ILE A 13 15.81 23.46 0.62
CA ILE A 13 14.52 22.89 1.02
C ILE A 13 14.71 21.49 1.62
N ARG A 14 15.53 20.64 1.01
CA ARG A 14 15.83 19.32 1.57
C ARG A 14 16.41 19.42 2.99
N GLN A 15 17.39 20.31 3.19
CA GLN A 15 17.99 20.53 4.50
C GLN A 15 16.97 21.04 5.52
N LEU A 16 16.14 22.00 5.14
CA LEU A 16 15.06 22.52 6.00
C LEU A 16 14.10 21.42 6.44
N LEU A 17 13.69 20.55 5.52
CA LEU A 17 12.78 19.45 5.83
C LEU A 17 13.44 18.40 6.73
N GLU A 18 14.73 18.11 6.53
CA GLU A 18 15.50 17.23 7.42
C GLU A 18 15.61 17.80 8.83
N GLU A 19 15.88 19.12 8.96
CA GLU A 19 15.87 19.81 10.25
C GLU A 19 14.49 19.75 10.94
N TYR A 20 13.42 19.94 10.17
CA TYR A 20 12.05 19.85 10.70
C TYR A 20 11.69 18.43 11.13
N LEU A 21 12.11 17.40 10.38
CA LEU A 21 11.94 16.00 10.76
C LEU A 21 12.71 15.66 12.05
N ASP A 22 13.96 16.10 12.16
CA ASP A 22 14.79 15.87 13.36
C ASP A 22 14.19 16.58 14.60
N ARG A 23 13.74 17.81 14.42
CA ARG A 23 13.05 18.56 15.47
C ARG A 23 11.78 17.85 15.93
N TYR A 24 10.92 17.44 14.98
CA TYR A 24 9.67 16.75 15.29
C TYR A 24 9.91 15.41 15.98
N ALA A 25 10.93 14.64 15.54
CA ALA A 25 11.33 13.40 16.16
C ALA A 25 11.71 13.58 17.63
N LYS A 26 12.49 14.62 17.95
CA LYS A 26 12.89 14.96 19.32
C LYS A 26 11.70 15.40 20.19
N GLU A 27 10.82 16.26 19.65
CA GLU A 27 9.64 16.76 20.36
C GLU A 27 8.65 15.63 20.71
N ASN A 28 8.58 14.55 19.89
CA ASN A 28 7.59 13.49 20.02
C ASN A 28 8.19 12.13 20.42
N ALA A 29 9.48 12.06 20.77
CA ALA A 29 10.19 10.81 21.10
C ALA A 29 10.03 9.72 20.02
N LEU A 30 10.14 10.12 18.75
CA LEU A 30 10.06 9.26 17.57
C LEU A 30 11.43 9.04 16.95
N GLU A 31 11.56 7.99 16.15
CA GLU A 31 12.74 7.72 15.35
C GLU A 31 12.38 7.72 13.87
N PHE A 32 13.12 8.52 13.08
CA PHE A 32 13.00 8.60 11.62
C PHE A 32 14.29 8.13 10.95
N ARG A 33 14.13 7.38 9.86
CA ARG A 33 15.18 7.16 8.89
C ARG A 33 14.88 7.98 7.67
N VAL A 34 15.58 9.10 7.52
CA VAL A 34 15.39 10.04 6.41
C VAL A 34 16.31 9.68 5.25
N LEU A 35 15.77 9.69 4.04
CA LEU A 35 16.48 9.48 2.78
C LEU A 35 16.24 10.69 1.89
N SER A 36 17.31 11.35 1.43
CA SER A 36 17.25 12.60 0.68
C SER A 36 17.63 12.36 -0.78
N TYR A 37 16.84 12.90 -1.70
CA TYR A 37 17.02 12.75 -3.14
C TYR A 37 16.88 14.09 -3.84
N GLU A 38 17.84 14.40 -4.72
CA GLU A 38 17.88 15.66 -5.47
C GLU A 38 17.07 15.64 -6.77
N SER A 39 16.49 14.50 -7.13
CA SER A 39 15.64 14.38 -8.31
C SER A 39 14.76 13.14 -8.25
N ALA A 40 13.60 13.21 -8.90
CA ALA A 40 12.70 12.08 -9.05
C ALA A 40 13.34 10.91 -9.82
N ASN A 41 14.24 11.20 -10.77
CA ASN A 41 14.93 10.16 -11.56
C ASN A 41 15.79 9.27 -10.66
N ILE A 42 16.59 9.86 -9.76
CA ILE A 42 17.42 9.12 -8.80
C ILE A 42 16.52 8.37 -7.82
N PHE A 43 15.49 9.04 -7.29
CA PHE A 43 14.56 8.44 -6.36
C PHE A 43 13.86 7.20 -6.94
N LEU A 44 13.32 7.28 -8.16
CA LEU A 44 12.63 6.16 -8.81
C LEU A 44 13.56 5.00 -9.15
N ARG A 45 14.79 5.29 -9.59
CA ARG A 45 15.80 4.25 -9.85
C ARG A 45 16.17 3.47 -8.59
N ASP A 46 16.35 4.17 -7.49
CA ASP A 46 16.82 3.63 -6.22
C ASP A 46 15.66 3.45 -5.21
N TYR A 47 14.41 3.33 -5.69
CA TYR A 47 13.19 3.35 -4.86
C TYR A 47 13.31 2.40 -3.67
N PRO A 48 13.26 2.93 -2.42
CA PRO A 48 13.50 2.14 -1.23
C PRO A 48 12.31 1.23 -0.93
N LYS A 49 12.59 -0.02 -0.59
CA LYS A 49 11.55 -0.92 -0.05
C LYS A 49 11.08 -0.43 1.33
N GLU A 50 9.78 -0.64 1.59
CA GLU A 50 9.18 -0.36 2.91
C GLU A 50 9.28 1.12 3.30
N LEU A 51 8.99 2.01 2.35
CA LEU A 51 8.91 3.44 2.59
C LEU A 51 7.54 3.79 3.16
N ASP A 52 7.49 4.64 4.19
CA ASP A 52 6.26 5.02 4.85
C ASP A 52 5.67 6.32 4.31
N LEU A 53 6.54 7.30 4.10
CA LEU A 53 6.15 8.65 3.73
C LEU A 53 7.16 9.23 2.73
N ILE A 54 6.63 9.97 1.77
CA ILE A 54 7.41 10.76 0.80
C ILE A 54 6.96 12.22 0.90
N PHE A 55 7.92 13.10 1.15
CA PHE A 55 7.78 14.52 0.84
C PHE A 55 8.37 14.76 -0.54
N MET A 56 7.59 15.31 -1.47
CA MET A 56 7.99 15.42 -2.86
C MET A 56 7.64 16.79 -3.43
N ASP A 57 8.61 17.47 -4.03
CA ASP A 57 8.27 18.63 -4.86
C ASP A 57 7.64 18.19 -6.18
N ILE A 58 6.71 18.98 -6.69
CA ILE A 58 6.11 18.77 -8.01
C ILE A 58 7.06 19.28 -9.10
N LYS A 59 7.63 20.47 -8.91
CA LYS A 59 8.47 21.11 -9.92
C LYS A 59 9.94 20.73 -9.75
N MET A 60 10.36 19.69 -10.41
CA MET A 60 11.75 19.24 -10.46
C MET A 60 12.25 19.11 -11.88
N ASN A 61 13.56 19.17 -12.08
CA ASN A 61 14.19 18.94 -13.38
C ASN A 61 14.05 17.46 -13.79
N GLY A 62 13.68 17.22 -15.06
CA GLY A 62 13.47 15.88 -15.61
C GLY A 62 12.04 15.36 -15.37
N ILE A 63 11.89 14.30 -14.58
CA ILE A 63 10.57 13.79 -14.18
C ILE A 63 10.03 14.69 -13.06
N ASP A 64 8.87 15.29 -13.30
CA ASP A 64 8.16 16.06 -12.25
C ASP A 64 7.58 15.14 -11.16
N GLY A 65 7.30 15.73 -9.99
CA GLY A 65 6.82 14.95 -8.84
C GLY A 65 5.47 14.29 -9.05
N MET A 66 4.59 14.87 -9.88
CA MET A 66 3.29 14.27 -10.17
C MET A 66 3.43 13.02 -11.04
N ASN A 67 4.27 13.05 -12.07
CA ASN A 67 4.58 11.89 -12.90
C ASN A 67 5.36 10.83 -12.09
N ALA A 68 6.28 11.25 -11.23
CA ALA A 68 6.95 10.34 -10.31
C ALA A 68 5.95 9.62 -9.39
N ALA A 69 5.00 10.34 -8.81
CA ALA A 69 3.96 9.75 -7.98
C ALA A 69 3.09 8.74 -8.74
N LYS A 70 2.74 9.01 -10.00
CA LYS A 70 2.01 8.04 -10.86
C LYS A 70 2.81 6.75 -11.03
N MET A 71 4.11 6.86 -11.33
CA MET A 71 4.99 5.68 -11.47
C MET A 71 5.14 4.90 -10.16
N ILE A 72 5.26 5.61 -9.02
CA ILE A 72 5.29 4.98 -7.70
C ILE A 72 4.00 4.17 -7.47
N ARG A 73 2.83 4.73 -7.80
CA ARG A 73 1.53 4.06 -7.59
C ARG A 73 1.35 2.78 -8.41
N GLU A 74 2.12 2.57 -9.47
CA GLU A 74 2.14 1.30 -10.21
C GLU A 74 2.72 0.15 -9.38
N SER A 75 3.71 0.43 -8.51
CA SER A 75 4.41 -0.55 -7.70
C SER A 75 4.09 -0.46 -6.21
N ASP A 76 3.81 0.74 -5.69
CA ASP A 76 3.50 1.00 -4.29
C ASP A 76 2.26 1.87 -4.15
N ARG A 77 1.15 1.23 -3.79
CA ARG A 77 -0.14 1.90 -3.61
C ARG A 77 -0.35 2.43 -2.20
N GLN A 78 0.50 2.06 -1.25
CA GLN A 78 0.27 2.31 0.18
C GLN A 78 1.14 3.44 0.74
N VAL A 79 2.31 3.72 0.14
CA VAL A 79 3.18 4.78 0.62
C VAL A 79 2.43 6.11 0.70
N CYS A 80 2.56 6.80 1.83
CA CYS A 80 1.98 8.13 2.00
C CYS A 80 2.77 9.15 1.16
N ILE A 81 2.10 10.02 0.41
CA ILE A 81 2.75 11.07 -0.38
C ILE A 81 2.19 12.42 0.04
N ILE A 82 3.06 13.31 0.47
CA ILE A 82 2.77 14.73 0.71
C ILE A 82 3.58 15.55 -0.28
N PHE A 83 2.91 16.36 -1.07
CA PHE A 83 3.60 17.29 -1.95
C PHE A 83 3.99 18.57 -1.21
N ILE A 84 5.22 19.05 -1.47
CA ILE A 84 5.72 20.34 -0.96
C ILE A 84 6.09 21.18 -2.17
N THR A 85 5.29 22.19 -2.50
CA THR A 85 5.45 22.87 -3.80
C THR A 85 4.92 24.30 -3.80
N THR A 86 5.43 25.11 -4.73
CA THR A 86 4.85 26.42 -5.10
C THR A 86 3.62 26.25 -5.99
N MET A 87 3.43 25.08 -6.62
CA MET A 87 2.42 24.80 -7.65
C MET A 87 1.13 24.20 -7.07
N TYR A 88 0.47 24.92 -6.17
CA TYR A 88 -0.74 24.45 -5.47
C TYR A 88 -1.94 24.15 -6.41
N GLN A 89 -1.91 24.65 -7.62
CA GLN A 89 -2.93 24.33 -8.64
C GLN A 89 -3.01 22.83 -9.00
N TYR A 90 -1.95 22.06 -8.72
CA TYR A 90 -1.92 20.61 -8.92
C TYR A 90 -2.61 19.83 -7.79
N ALA A 91 -3.13 20.50 -6.76
CA ALA A 91 -3.83 19.82 -5.66
C ALA A 91 -5.00 18.96 -6.16
N ILE A 92 -5.73 19.41 -7.20
CA ILE A 92 -6.81 18.64 -7.82
C ILE A 92 -6.27 17.37 -8.50
N GLU A 93 -5.14 17.46 -9.20
CA GLU A 93 -4.52 16.30 -9.85
C GLU A 93 -3.95 15.30 -8.83
N GLY A 94 -3.62 15.74 -7.62
CA GLY A 94 -3.14 14.91 -6.53
C GLY A 94 -4.12 13.80 -6.12
N TYR A 95 -5.43 13.99 -6.35
CA TYR A 95 -6.40 12.91 -6.16
C TYR A 95 -6.11 11.69 -7.05
N SER A 96 -5.61 11.90 -8.26
CA SER A 96 -5.30 10.81 -9.19
C SER A 96 -4.17 9.89 -8.69
N VAL A 97 -3.26 10.43 -7.89
CA VAL A 97 -2.13 9.71 -7.26
C VAL A 97 -2.37 9.41 -5.78
N ARG A 98 -3.58 9.67 -5.28
CA ARG A 98 -3.92 9.50 -3.86
C ARG A 98 -2.90 10.18 -2.95
N ALA A 99 -2.58 11.45 -3.25
CA ALA A 99 -1.76 12.25 -2.37
C ALA A 99 -2.49 12.43 -1.03
N PHE A 100 -1.75 12.33 0.08
CA PHE A 100 -2.28 12.53 1.41
C PHE A 100 -2.51 14.01 1.70
N GLY A 101 -1.56 14.84 1.29
CA GLY A 101 -1.62 16.27 1.57
C GLY A 101 -0.73 17.10 0.66
N PHE A 102 -0.84 18.42 0.83
CA PHE A 102 -0.07 19.44 0.11
C PHE A 102 0.38 20.50 1.09
N ILE A 103 1.66 20.80 1.07
CA ILE A 103 2.28 21.91 1.82
C ILE A 103 2.78 22.93 0.82
N ARG A 104 2.42 24.20 1.04
CA ARG A 104 2.85 25.27 0.15
C ARG A 104 4.22 25.80 0.55
N LYS A 105 5.13 26.00 -0.43
CA LYS A 105 6.37 26.75 -0.23
C LYS A 105 6.06 28.27 -0.16
N PRO A 106 6.61 29.05 0.79
CA PRO A 106 7.63 28.66 1.77
C PRO A 106 7.05 27.85 2.94
N VAL A 107 7.75 26.77 3.31
CA VAL A 107 7.30 25.81 4.32
C VAL A 107 7.47 26.37 5.72
N SER A 108 6.40 26.45 6.50
CA SER A 108 6.47 26.75 7.93
C SER A 108 6.53 25.47 8.76
N TYR A 109 7.25 25.50 9.90
CA TYR A 109 7.29 24.33 10.78
C TYR A 109 5.91 23.94 11.30
N GLY A 110 5.04 24.92 11.58
CA GLY A 110 3.68 24.66 12.08
C GLY A 110 2.83 23.85 11.09
N GLU A 111 2.81 24.24 9.81
CA GLU A 111 2.09 23.53 8.76
C GLU A 111 2.72 22.15 8.50
N PHE A 112 4.05 22.08 8.41
CA PHE A 112 4.78 20.85 8.24
C PHE A 112 4.50 19.84 9.37
N SER A 113 4.61 20.27 10.62
CA SER A 113 4.40 19.40 11.79
C SER A 113 2.96 18.89 11.89
N HIS A 114 1.98 19.72 11.50
CA HIS A 114 0.58 19.33 11.46
C HIS A 114 0.34 18.22 10.41
N GLU A 115 0.76 18.44 9.17
CA GLU A 115 0.60 17.46 8.09
C GLU A 115 1.37 16.16 8.39
N LEU A 116 2.59 16.27 8.93
CA LEU A 116 3.36 15.10 9.36
C LEU A 116 2.64 14.32 10.45
N SER A 117 2.07 14.99 11.46
CA SER A 117 1.31 14.35 12.53
C SER A 117 0.11 13.57 12.00
N CYS A 118 -0.66 14.18 11.11
CA CYS A 118 -1.81 13.54 10.47
C CYS A 118 -1.39 12.31 9.64
N ALA A 119 -0.31 12.44 8.86
CA ALA A 119 0.23 11.34 8.06
C ALA A 119 0.74 10.18 8.94
N LEU A 120 1.51 10.47 9.99
CA LEU A 120 2.02 9.44 10.91
C LEU A 120 0.88 8.73 11.66
N THR A 121 -0.17 9.44 12.02
CA THR A 121 -1.36 8.84 12.63
C THR A 121 -2.04 7.88 11.67
N MET A 122 -2.23 8.27 10.40
CA MET A 122 -2.79 7.41 9.36
C MET A 122 -1.91 6.19 9.10
N ILE A 123 -0.59 6.38 8.98
CA ILE A 123 0.38 5.29 8.75
C ILE A 123 0.37 4.32 9.94
N SER A 124 0.38 4.81 11.18
CA SER A 124 0.33 3.99 12.38
C SER A 124 -0.98 3.22 12.48
N GLY A 125 -2.10 3.88 12.22
CA GLY A 125 -3.41 3.22 12.18
C GLY A 125 -3.50 2.14 11.09
N ASN A 126 -2.86 2.34 9.95
CA ASN A 126 -2.76 1.33 8.90
C ASN A 126 -1.82 0.18 9.31
N ARG A 127 -0.70 0.46 9.98
CA ARG A 127 0.20 -0.57 10.54
C ARG A 127 -0.47 -1.40 11.64
N GLU A 128 -1.27 -0.77 12.51
CA GLU A 128 -2.09 -1.49 13.50
C GLU A 128 -3.20 -2.32 12.83
N LYS A 129 -3.66 -1.88 11.66
CA LYS A 129 -4.58 -2.62 10.79
C LYS A 129 -3.87 -3.61 9.88
N GLU A 130 -2.55 -3.72 9.86
CA GLU A 130 -1.86 -4.85 9.24
C GLU A 130 -2.34 -6.13 9.92
N LYS A 131 -3.44 -6.63 9.40
CA LYS A 131 -4.09 -7.81 9.90
C LYS A 131 -3.22 -9.01 9.54
N PHE A 132 -2.63 -9.62 10.55
CA PHE A 132 -1.96 -10.89 10.36
C PHE A 132 -2.96 -12.04 10.50
N VAL A 133 -2.87 -12.99 9.60
CA VAL A 133 -3.51 -14.28 9.78
C VAL A 133 -2.49 -15.27 10.34
N THR A 134 -2.89 -16.02 11.36
CA THR A 134 -2.10 -17.10 11.91
C THR A 134 -2.78 -18.43 11.60
N LEU A 135 -2.14 -19.25 10.78
CA LEU A 135 -2.64 -20.54 10.34
C LEU A 135 -1.89 -21.67 11.05
N LYS A 136 -2.63 -22.62 11.61
CA LYS A 136 -2.04 -23.86 12.15
C LYS A 136 -1.82 -24.82 10.98
N ASN A 137 -0.59 -25.22 10.74
CA ASN A 137 -0.21 -26.09 9.63
C ASN A 137 0.64 -27.25 10.12
N ALA A 138 0.04 -28.44 10.30
CA ALA A 138 0.72 -29.68 10.67
C ALA A 138 1.74 -29.55 11.81
N GLY A 139 1.37 -28.83 12.90
CA GLY A 139 2.23 -28.62 14.08
C GLY A 139 3.10 -27.37 14.01
N THR A 140 3.10 -26.63 12.91
CA THR A 140 3.74 -25.31 12.80
C THR A 140 2.71 -24.20 12.73
N LEU A 141 3.13 -22.96 13.04
CA LEU A 141 2.32 -21.76 12.88
C LEU A 141 2.88 -20.96 11.71
N ILE A 142 2.02 -20.69 10.73
CA ILE A 142 2.31 -19.76 9.62
C ILE A 142 1.65 -18.44 9.99
N ARG A 143 2.44 -17.38 10.13
CA ARG A 143 1.93 -16.01 10.33
C ARG A 143 2.23 -15.20 9.08
N LEU A 144 1.20 -14.68 8.43
CA LEU A 144 1.31 -13.91 7.20
C LEU A 144 0.53 -12.59 7.34
N PRO A 145 1.08 -11.47 6.84
CA PRO A 145 0.30 -10.27 6.62
C PRO A 145 -0.81 -10.58 5.60
N VAL A 146 -2.03 -10.20 5.89
CA VAL A 146 -3.15 -10.40 4.95
C VAL A 146 -2.93 -9.61 3.68
N SER A 147 -2.31 -8.44 3.78
CA SER A 147 -1.92 -7.60 2.66
C SER A 147 -1.00 -8.30 1.66
N ASP A 148 -0.20 -9.25 2.09
CA ASP A 148 0.71 -10.00 1.22
C ASP A 148 -0.01 -11.11 0.43
N ILE A 149 -1.16 -11.59 0.91
CA ILE A 149 -1.88 -12.71 0.28
C ILE A 149 -2.65 -12.19 -0.94
N SER A 150 -2.23 -12.60 -2.15
CA SER A 150 -2.92 -12.25 -3.39
C SER A 150 -4.07 -13.23 -3.70
N PHE A 151 -3.79 -14.53 -3.62
CA PHE A 151 -4.80 -15.58 -3.80
C PHE A 151 -4.35 -16.90 -3.16
N CYS A 152 -5.30 -17.82 -2.97
CA CYS A 152 -5.01 -19.19 -2.57
C CYS A 152 -5.56 -20.16 -3.62
N GLU A 153 -4.81 -21.22 -3.93
CA GLU A 153 -5.21 -22.26 -4.88
C GLU A 153 -5.08 -23.64 -4.27
N VAL A 154 -5.99 -24.56 -4.63
CA VAL A 154 -5.83 -25.99 -4.35
C VAL A 154 -5.04 -26.61 -5.49
N ARG A 155 -3.89 -27.22 -5.18
CA ARG A 155 -3.06 -27.95 -6.13
C ARG A 155 -2.57 -29.24 -5.50
N ASN A 156 -2.83 -30.38 -6.15
CA ASN A 156 -2.42 -31.71 -5.67
C ASN A 156 -2.80 -31.96 -4.20
N HIS A 157 -4.05 -31.68 -3.82
CA HIS A 157 -4.60 -31.84 -2.46
C HIS A 157 -3.94 -30.95 -1.38
N THR A 158 -3.10 -30.00 -1.78
CA THR A 158 -2.48 -29.01 -0.89
C THR A 158 -2.97 -27.62 -1.29
N ILE A 159 -3.19 -26.75 -0.32
CA ILE A 159 -3.51 -25.34 -0.59
C ILE A 159 -2.20 -24.56 -0.65
N ARG A 160 -2.00 -23.86 -1.76
CA ARG A 160 -0.91 -22.90 -1.92
C ARG A 160 -1.44 -21.50 -1.66
N ILE A 161 -0.84 -20.82 -0.71
CA ILE A 161 -1.10 -19.42 -0.39
C ILE A 161 -0.04 -18.62 -1.13
N ASN A 162 -0.47 -17.87 -2.15
CA ASN A 162 0.42 -17.01 -2.93
C ASN A 162 0.53 -15.66 -2.22
N ALA A 163 1.67 -15.46 -1.57
CA ALA A 163 2.01 -14.22 -0.88
C ALA A 163 3.11 -13.48 -1.64
N ALA A 164 3.18 -12.15 -1.48
CA ALA A 164 4.06 -11.27 -2.25
C ALA A 164 5.54 -11.67 -2.24
N LYS A 165 6.03 -12.26 -1.14
CA LYS A 165 7.44 -12.65 -0.95
C LYS A 165 7.70 -14.14 -1.14
N GLU A 166 6.67 -14.99 -1.01
CA GLU A 166 6.83 -16.45 -1.02
C GLU A 166 5.49 -17.17 -1.19
N ILE A 167 5.56 -18.42 -1.61
CA ILE A 167 4.40 -19.29 -1.63
C ILE A 167 4.47 -20.19 -0.39
N LYS A 168 3.39 -20.21 0.41
CA LYS A 168 3.26 -21.10 1.56
C LYS A 168 2.31 -22.24 1.24
N GLU A 169 2.67 -23.45 1.64
CA GLU A 169 1.78 -24.61 1.58
C GLU A 169 1.01 -24.75 2.90
N TYR A 170 -0.30 -24.93 2.78
CA TYR A 170 -1.21 -25.12 3.89
C TYR A 170 -1.95 -26.44 3.76
N ARG A 171 -1.94 -27.22 4.84
CA ARG A 171 -2.66 -28.51 4.95
C ARG A 171 -3.98 -28.27 5.67
N GLY A 172 -5.07 -28.30 4.94
CA GLY A 172 -6.43 -28.08 5.42
C GLY A 172 -7.40 -28.01 4.27
N THR A 173 -8.61 -27.58 4.53
CA THR A 173 -9.62 -27.41 3.47
C THR A 173 -9.71 -25.94 3.07
N LEU A 174 -10.05 -25.69 1.79
CA LEU A 174 -10.28 -24.33 1.30
C LEU A 174 -11.46 -23.66 2.03
N THR A 175 -12.42 -24.45 2.52
CA THR A 175 -13.57 -23.96 3.28
C THR A 175 -13.17 -23.48 4.68
N GLU A 176 -12.24 -24.16 5.35
CA GLU A 176 -11.68 -23.68 6.62
C GLU A 176 -10.89 -22.39 6.42
N LEU A 177 -10.05 -22.36 5.37
CA LEU A 177 -9.26 -21.18 5.05
C LEU A 177 -10.13 -19.98 4.66
N GLU A 178 -11.21 -20.20 3.90
CA GLU A 178 -12.22 -19.18 3.56
C GLU A 178 -12.82 -18.54 4.81
N LYS A 179 -13.22 -19.33 5.82
CA LYS A 179 -13.75 -18.80 7.08
C LYS A 179 -12.75 -17.90 7.83
N ILE A 180 -11.46 -18.24 7.76
CA ILE A 180 -10.40 -17.46 8.41
C ILE A 180 -10.11 -16.17 7.64
N LEU A 181 -10.16 -16.22 6.30
CA LEU A 181 -9.70 -15.14 5.43
C LEU A 181 -10.82 -14.19 4.96
N SER A 182 -12.09 -14.64 4.94
CA SER A 182 -13.22 -13.80 4.49
C SER A 182 -13.40 -12.50 5.29
N PRO A 183 -13.15 -12.46 6.64
CA PRO A 183 -13.22 -11.19 7.38
C PRO A 183 -12.18 -10.16 6.94
N TYR A 184 -11.23 -10.58 6.12
CA TYR A 184 -10.14 -9.73 5.62
C TYR A 184 -10.28 -9.39 4.13
N GLY A 185 -11.41 -9.74 3.49
CA GLY A 185 -11.63 -9.44 2.07
C GLY A 185 -11.05 -10.47 1.11
N ILE A 186 -10.81 -11.71 1.58
CA ILE A 186 -10.35 -12.82 0.72
C ILE A 186 -11.49 -13.81 0.57
N PHE A 187 -12.10 -13.85 -0.62
CA PHE A 187 -13.33 -14.58 -0.90
C PHE A 187 -13.15 -15.68 -1.92
N ARG A 188 -14.08 -16.64 -1.90
CA ARG A 188 -14.04 -17.80 -2.78
C ARG A 188 -14.73 -17.54 -4.12
N CYS A 189 -13.95 -17.40 -5.18
CA CYS A 189 -14.43 -17.21 -6.55
C CYS A 189 -14.62 -18.53 -7.32
N HIS A 190 -13.95 -19.62 -6.91
CA HIS A 190 -13.98 -20.94 -7.56
C HIS A 190 -13.91 -22.06 -6.54
N SER A 191 -14.26 -23.31 -6.94
CA SER A 191 -14.10 -24.49 -6.07
C SER A 191 -12.68 -24.68 -5.54
N SER A 192 -11.68 -24.19 -6.28
CA SER A 192 -10.25 -24.35 -6.00
C SER A 192 -9.51 -23.03 -5.73
N PHE A 193 -10.20 -21.88 -5.68
CA PHE A 193 -9.55 -20.57 -5.51
C PHE A 193 -10.26 -19.68 -4.52
N LEU A 194 -9.44 -19.02 -3.65
CA LEU A 194 -9.79 -17.82 -2.92
C LEU A 194 -8.99 -16.64 -3.51
N VAL A 195 -9.57 -15.46 -3.58
CA VAL A 195 -8.92 -14.26 -4.12
C VAL A 195 -9.08 -13.09 -3.16
N ASN A 196 -8.01 -12.33 -2.97
CA ASN A 196 -8.02 -11.09 -2.21
C ASN A 196 -8.53 -9.96 -3.11
N ILE A 197 -9.58 -9.27 -2.66
CA ILE A 197 -10.21 -8.19 -3.44
C ILE A 197 -9.25 -7.02 -3.69
N ASP A 198 -8.31 -6.75 -2.77
CA ASP A 198 -7.34 -5.66 -2.91
C ASP A 198 -6.36 -5.90 -4.08
N TYR A 199 -6.24 -7.14 -4.56
CA TYR A 199 -5.44 -7.51 -5.72
C TYR A 199 -6.24 -7.61 -7.04
N ILE A 200 -7.56 -7.43 -7.00
CA ILE A 200 -8.38 -7.53 -8.21
C ILE A 200 -8.18 -6.27 -9.07
N LYS A 201 -7.72 -6.47 -10.30
CA LYS A 201 -7.65 -5.43 -11.33
C LYS A 201 -8.95 -5.34 -12.11
N GLU A 202 -9.50 -6.51 -12.50
CA GLU A 202 -10.68 -6.62 -13.35
C GLU A 202 -11.42 -7.93 -13.08
N ILE A 203 -12.75 -7.90 -13.07
CA ILE A 203 -13.62 -9.07 -12.97
C ILE A 203 -14.34 -9.27 -14.30
N GLY A 204 -13.91 -10.25 -15.07
CA GLY A 204 -14.54 -10.66 -16.30
C GLY A 204 -15.73 -11.61 -16.09
N ASN A 205 -16.14 -12.30 -17.16
CA ASN A 205 -17.29 -13.23 -17.07
C ASN A 205 -16.95 -14.49 -16.29
N LEU A 206 -15.84 -15.15 -16.60
CA LEU A 206 -15.38 -16.41 -15.99
C LEU A 206 -13.94 -16.32 -15.47
N GLU A 207 -13.38 -15.14 -15.40
CA GLU A 207 -11.99 -14.90 -15.04
C GLU A 207 -11.84 -13.59 -14.28
N ILE A 208 -10.94 -13.58 -13.29
CA ILE A 208 -10.48 -12.39 -12.58
C ILE A 208 -9.03 -12.16 -12.99
N THR A 209 -8.70 -10.94 -13.41
CA THR A 209 -7.32 -10.53 -13.63
C THR A 209 -6.82 -9.81 -12.37
N LEU A 210 -5.70 -10.27 -11.82
CA LEU A 210 -5.06 -9.64 -10.67
C LEU A 210 -4.12 -8.51 -11.10
N THR A 211 -3.82 -7.62 -10.17
CA THR A 211 -2.84 -6.54 -10.37
C THR A 211 -1.42 -7.07 -10.56
N THR A 212 -1.15 -8.27 -10.10
CA THR A 212 0.10 -9.03 -10.26
C THR A 212 0.19 -9.76 -11.60
N GLY A 213 -0.89 -9.73 -12.40
CA GLY A 213 -0.95 -10.27 -13.76
C GLY A 213 -1.56 -11.68 -13.88
N GLU A 214 -1.75 -12.39 -12.77
CA GLU A 214 -2.37 -13.72 -12.80
C GLU A 214 -3.85 -13.63 -13.16
N LYS A 215 -4.32 -14.72 -13.77
CA LYS A 215 -5.71 -14.94 -14.17
C LYS A 215 -6.32 -16.06 -13.36
N ILE A 216 -7.34 -15.73 -12.58
CA ILE A 216 -8.02 -16.64 -11.66
C ILE A 216 -9.40 -17.01 -12.22
N PRO A 217 -9.73 -18.30 -12.37
CA PRO A 217 -11.04 -18.70 -12.87
C PRO A 217 -12.17 -18.39 -11.88
N VAL A 218 -13.32 -17.98 -12.40
CA VAL A 218 -14.55 -17.78 -11.63
C VAL A 218 -15.57 -18.85 -12.01
N SER A 219 -16.10 -19.54 -11.02
CA SER A 219 -17.18 -20.50 -11.23
C SER A 219 -18.49 -19.78 -11.49
N GLN A 220 -19.21 -20.15 -12.58
CA GLN A 220 -20.54 -19.61 -12.88
C GLN A 220 -21.50 -19.72 -11.70
N LYS A 221 -21.48 -20.87 -11.00
CA LYS A 221 -22.35 -21.12 -9.83
C LYS A 221 -22.02 -20.21 -8.64
N ARG A 222 -20.78 -19.76 -8.51
CA ARG A 222 -20.33 -18.93 -7.39
C ARG A 222 -20.28 -17.44 -7.72
N LYS A 223 -20.32 -17.06 -8.98
CA LYS A 223 -20.13 -15.68 -9.43
C LYS A 223 -21.06 -14.70 -8.71
N LYS A 224 -22.35 -15.02 -8.61
CA LYS A 224 -23.31 -14.14 -7.93
C LYS A 224 -22.97 -13.98 -6.45
N ALA A 225 -22.81 -15.08 -5.71
CA ALA A 225 -22.45 -15.05 -4.30
C ALA A 225 -21.14 -14.30 -4.04
N PHE A 226 -20.13 -14.52 -4.89
CA PHE A 226 -18.85 -13.84 -4.81
C PHE A 226 -18.97 -12.32 -4.99
N LEU A 227 -19.79 -11.85 -5.95
CA LEU A 227 -20.01 -10.41 -6.15
C LEU A 227 -20.83 -9.82 -4.99
N ASP A 228 -21.80 -10.55 -4.45
CA ASP A 228 -22.59 -10.12 -3.30
C ASP A 228 -21.71 -9.97 -2.04
N GLU A 229 -20.79 -10.93 -1.80
CA GLU A 229 -19.81 -10.88 -0.70
C GLU A 229 -18.86 -9.69 -0.83
N ILE A 230 -18.34 -9.41 -2.04
CA ILE A 230 -17.51 -8.21 -2.30
C ILE A 230 -18.29 -6.93 -2.01
N SER A 231 -19.53 -6.84 -2.51
CA SER A 231 -20.37 -5.64 -2.34
C SER A 231 -20.68 -5.37 -0.87
N ALA A 232 -21.01 -6.41 -0.11
CA ALA A 232 -21.24 -6.31 1.33
C ALA A 232 -19.98 -5.84 2.07
N PHE A 233 -18.83 -6.44 1.76
CA PHE A 233 -17.56 -6.10 2.40
C PHE A 233 -17.09 -4.67 2.10
N ILE A 234 -17.32 -4.17 0.87
CA ILE A 234 -17.01 -2.78 0.52
C ILE A 234 -17.98 -1.83 1.21
N GLY A 235 -19.27 -2.18 1.27
CA GLY A 235 -20.29 -1.36 1.93
C GLY A 235 -20.08 -1.19 3.45
N GLU A 236 -19.44 -2.14 4.11
CA GLU A 236 -19.07 -2.05 5.54
C GLU A 236 -17.82 -1.19 5.78
N ARG A 237 -17.06 -0.84 4.73
CA ARG A 237 -15.83 -0.03 4.80
C ARG A 237 -16.04 1.45 4.46
N ILE A 238 -17.26 1.82 4.00
CA ILE A 238 -17.67 3.21 3.71
C ILE A 238 -18.47 3.75 4.90
#